data_fef4929c2b2f3b643279b1ed084ef095
#
_entry.id   fef4929c2b2f3b643279b1ed084ef095
#
_cell.length_a   1.000
_cell.length_b   1.000
_cell.length_c   1.000
_cell.angle_alpha   90.00
_cell.angle_beta   90.00
_cell.angle_gamma   90.00
#
_symmetry.space_group_name_H-M   'P 1'
#
loop_
_entity.id
_entity.type
_entity.pdbx_description
1 polymer ?
#
loop_
_entity_poly.entity_id
_entity_poly.type
_entity_poly.pdbx_seq_one_letter_code
_entity_poly.pdbx_strand_id
1 'polypeptide(L)'
;MKNWKVFLFIVYSLLFIDDYSIGSPVCAKKEGRANISSINYKLSTLNSLLPQADDSFWRDSIPQEMRQSYIEYGEQYLGKPWIVLPWTVFAENKKTGNRVNYEALCFEKRRQLAALVMAEIMEGKGRFMGDIIDGMGSFCEETWWGIPAHYPKAVPLPELQEVDLFNAETASLIVWTRYMLEKQFDAFSPDLCQRIDREIERRILQPAVENDYWWKTAGMNWNPWICSNWLACVLICEKDEARKAEAIAQIRKATQAFIDAYPEDGGCDEGPGYWDRAAASMFEVMRLLDFGSVEPKIQKMAAYAYKTYIGNDYCVCFADAHENKAVQQVNIVYPFGLWLNDKTMREFGAYLGRQKGVLTNPAALYDKSGNFPTLGRELFFLCHINDFIAENPQEPLLKDVWLPDLQIMTARRGNLYVAMKGGTNGESHNHNDVGSFIVYAPTPLFIDPAVGEYTAKTFSKDRYDVWTMQSGYHNLPQINGIDQKDGKDYAAKVVRHKEGQLTLELAGAYPKDAAVKSWQRTVTAMKSGLSVTEDYELRDFIAPTRLVFMALTPDALQHIHYDADQLSATFEDISDKLDPLLQHMWGPKMYRIILTVKSTKTTNQIKYTIR
;
A
#
# COMPACT_ATOMS: atom_id res chain seq x y z
N MET A 1 -14.75 -28.93 39.02
CA MET A 1 -14.73 -27.46 39.01
C MET A 1 -13.31 -27.00 38.73
N LYS A 2 -12.99 -26.73 37.53
CA LYS A 2 -11.81 -26.02 36.97
C LYS A 2 -11.66 -26.45 35.52
N ASN A 3 -12.20 -25.69 34.59
CA ASN A 3 -11.83 -25.66 33.17
C ASN A 3 -12.84 -24.77 32.41
N TRP A 4 -12.72 -23.45 32.64
CA TRP A 4 -13.46 -22.44 31.88
C TRP A 4 -12.61 -21.17 31.81
N LYS A 5 -11.42 -21.25 31.20
CA LYS A 5 -10.58 -20.06 30.95
C LYS A 5 -9.70 -20.15 29.69
N VAL A 6 -10.00 -21.04 28.76
CA VAL A 6 -9.20 -21.16 27.51
C VAL A 6 -9.99 -20.75 26.25
N PHE A 7 -11.26 -20.37 26.36
CA PHE A 7 -12.11 -20.07 25.20
C PHE A 7 -12.24 -18.58 24.82
N LEU A 8 -11.47 -17.68 25.43
CA LEU A 8 -11.64 -16.22 25.21
C LEU A 8 -10.54 -15.54 24.40
N PHE A 9 -9.62 -16.27 23.76
CA PHE A 9 -8.49 -15.67 23.04
C PHE A 9 -8.58 -15.76 21.50
N ILE A 10 -9.62 -16.42 20.94
CA ILE A 10 -9.75 -16.61 19.48
C ILE A 10 -10.73 -15.60 18.85
N VAL A 11 -11.47 -14.82 19.63
CA VAL A 11 -12.52 -13.91 19.11
C VAL A 11 -12.03 -12.46 18.91
N TYR A 12 -10.86 -12.09 19.38
CA TYR A 12 -10.40 -10.68 19.39
C TYR A 12 -9.69 -10.17 18.12
N SER A 13 -9.42 -11.03 17.13
CA SER A 13 -9.02 -10.54 15.79
C SER A 13 -10.22 -10.26 14.87
N LEU A 14 -11.45 -10.52 15.32
CA LEU A 14 -12.68 -10.35 14.56
C LEU A 14 -13.64 -9.29 15.13
N LEU A 15 -13.28 -8.60 16.22
CA LEU A 15 -14.20 -7.72 16.96
C LEU A 15 -13.87 -6.22 16.85
N PHE A 16 -13.29 -5.76 15.75
CA PHE A 16 -13.30 -4.33 15.40
C PHE A 16 -14.23 -4.01 14.22
N ILE A 17 -15.30 -4.78 14.04
CA ILE A 17 -16.32 -4.57 13.00
C ILE A 17 -17.73 -4.34 13.61
N ASP A 18 -17.83 -3.84 14.81
CA ASP A 18 -19.13 -3.41 15.32
C ASP A 18 -19.06 -1.93 15.68
N ASP A 19 -19.50 -1.10 14.75
CA ASP A 19 -20.32 0.11 14.90
C ASP A 19 -20.31 0.99 13.64
N TYR A 20 -20.78 0.43 12.52
CA TYR A 20 -21.34 1.27 11.47
C TYR A 20 -22.85 1.30 11.62
N SER A 21 -23.36 2.13 12.53
CA SER A 21 -24.78 2.43 12.64
C SER A 21 -25.23 3.26 11.45
N ILE A 22 -26.15 2.68 10.75
CA ILE A 22 -26.94 3.14 9.61
C ILE A 22 -27.53 4.54 9.86
N GLY A 23 -27.04 5.53 9.14
CA GLY A 23 -27.75 6.79 8.92
C GLY A 23 -28.76 6.63 7.80
N SER A 24 -30.00 7.00 8.05
CA SER A 24 -31.18 6.84 7.18
C SER A 24 -31.04 7.47 5.79
N PRO A 25 -31.76 6.95 4.78
CA PRO A 25 -31.56 7.31 3.39
C PRO A 25 -32.31 8.61 3.03
N VAL A 26 -31.59 9.53 2.41
CA VAL A 26 -32.22 10.60 1.61
C VAL A 26 -32.37 10.10 0.19
N CYS A 27 -33.61 10.06 -0.24
CA CYS A 27 -34.09 9.63 -1.54
C CYS A 27 -33.49 10.49 -2.66
N ALA A 28 -32.65 9.93 -3.56
CA ALA A 28 -32.27 10.52 -4.82
C ALA A 28 -32.66 9.59 -5.98
N LYS A 29 -33.26 10.21 -6.99
CA LYS A 29 -33.98 9.65 -8.12
C LYS A 29 -33.15 8.66 -8.94
N LYS A 30 -33.80 7.54 -9.30
CA LYS A 30 -33.36 6.60 -10.35
C LYS A 30 -33.35 7.26 -11.70
N GLU A 31 -32.20 7.35 -12.34
CA GLU A 31 -32.09 7.44 -13.80
C GLU A 31 -31.09 6.38 -14.31
N GLY A 32 -31.60 5.52 -15.19
CA GLY A 32 -30.86 4.80 -16.23
C GLY A 32 -29.76 3.81 -15.80
N ARG A 33 -30.09 2.72 -15.11
CA ARG A 33 -29.20 1.54 -15.07
C ARG A 33 -29.26 0.81 -16.40
N ALA A 34 -28.16 0.88 -17.19
CA ALA A 34 -27.97 -0.01 -18.33
C ALA A 34 -27.95 -1.47 -17.83
N ASN A 35 -28.65 -2.33 -18.56
CA ASN A 35 -28.84 -3.74 -18.22
C ASN A 35 -27.53 -4.51 -18.47
N ILE A 36 -26.74 -4.81 -17.41
CA ILE A 36 -25.39 -5.40 -17.46
C ILE A 36 -25.44 -6.94 -17.58
N SER A 37 -26.47 -7.50 -18.18
CA SER A 37 -26.73 -8.96 -18.17
C SER A 37 -26.14 -9.76 -19.34
N SER A 38 -25.22 -9.23 -20.17
CA SER A 38 -24.77 -9.97 -21.35
C SER A 38 -23.31 -9.74 -21.81
N ILE A 39 -22.34 -9.72 -20.89
CA ILE A 39 -20.94 -9.77 -21.34
C ILE A 39 -20.44 -11.20 -21.14
N ASN A 40 -20.32 -11.94 -22.25
CA ASN A 40 -19.74 -13.27 -22.32
C ASN A 40 -18.20 -13.17 -22.16
N TYR A 41 -17.68 -13.32 -20.95
CA TYR A 41 -16.23 -13.41 -20.71
C TYR A 41 -15.74 -14.81 -21.07
N LYS A 42 -15.21 -14.95 -22.28
CA LYS A 42 -14.57 -16.19 -22.74
C LYS A 42 -13.06 -16.09 -22.57
N LEU A 43 -12.40 -17.22 -22.33
CA LEU A 43 -10.94 -17.34 -22.36
C LEU A 43 -10.37 -16.78 -23.69
N SER A 44 -11.13 -16.86 -24.79
CA SER A 44 -10.77 -16.22 -26.06
C SER A 44 -10.60 -14.70 -25.97
N THR A 45 -11.27 -14.03 -25.04
CA THR A 45 -11.08 -12.59 -24.79
C THR A 45 -9.73 -12.36 -24.09
N LEU A 46 -9.37 -13.20 -23.11
CA LEU A 46 -8.07 -13.13 -22.46
C LEU A 46 -6.93 -13.37 -23.45
N ASN A 47 -7.06 -14.38 -24.32
CA ASN A 47 -6.06 -14.66 -25.37
C ASN A 47 -5.86 -13.50 -26.37
N SER A 48 -6.87 -12.66 -26.57
CA SER A 48 -6.74 -11.45 -27.39
C SER A 48 -6.04 -10.30 -26.66
N LEU A 49 -6.02 -10.31 -25.34
CA LEU A 49 -5.40 -9.29 -24.50
C LEU A 49 -3.97 -9.65 -24.09
N LEU A 50 -3.69 -10.94 -23.93
CA LEU A 50 -2.41 -11.46 -23.45
C LEU A 50 -2.02 -12.69 -24.25
N PRO A 51 -0.99 -12.62 -25.13
CA PRO A 51 -0.49 -13.77 -25.87
C PRO A 51 0.17 -14.80 -24.94
N GLN A 52 0.00 -16.11 -25.24
CA GLN A 52 0.69 -17.19 -24.52
C GLN A 52 2.20 -17.21 -24.82
N ALA A 53 2.99 -17.95 -24.04
CA ALA A 53 4.45 -17.95 -24.11
C ALA A 53 5.03 -18.40 -25.47
N ASP A 54 4.31 -19.22 -26.23
CA ASP A 54 4.74 -19.69 -27.56
C ASP A 54 4.49 -18.66 -28.67
N ASP A 55 3.73 -17.58 -28.42
CA ASP A 55 3.52 -16.50 -29.37
C ASP A 55 4.83 -15.76 -29.67
N SER A 56 5.01 -15.40 -30.94
CA SER A 56 6.21 -14.70 -31.40
C SER A 56 6.33 -13.28 -30.80
N PHE A 57 5.24 -12.71 -30.30
CA PHE A 57 5.22 -11.39 -29.65
C PHE A 57 6.36 -11.22 -28.63
N TRP A 58 6.57 -12.22 -27.77
CA TRP A 58 7.56 -12.15 -26.68
C TRP A 58 9.00 -12.07 -27.22
N ARG A 59 9.27 -12.57 -28.40
CA ARG A 59 10.59 -12.58 -29.05
C ARG A 59 10.78 -11.42 -30.03
N ASP A 60 9.69 -11.00 -30.68
CA ASP A 60 9.74 -10.01 -31.75
C ASP A 60 9.46 -8.58 -31.26
N SER A 61 8.59 -8.41 -30.25
CA SER A 61 8.13 -7.10 -29.79
C SER A 61 8.85 -6.60 -28.54
N ILE A 62 9.37 -7.49 -27.70
CA ILE A 62 10.12 -7.09 -26.50
C ILE A 62 11.58 -6.77 -26.87
N PRO A 63 12.14 -5.62 -26.47
CA PRO A 63 13.52 -5.26 -26.74
C PRO A 63 14.52 -6.35 -26.32
N GLN A 64 15.51 -6.61 -27.16
CA GLN A 64 16.50 -7.68 -26.92
C GLN A 64 17.20 -7.54 -25.56
N GLU A 65 17.59 -6.32 -25.22
CA GLU A 65 18.27 -6.03 -23.94
C GLU A 65 17.38 -6.38 -22.74
N MET A 66 16.10 -6.03 -22.82
CA MET A 66 15.13 -6.36 -21.78
C MET A 66 14.88 -7.87 -21.69
N ARG A 67 14.72 -8.55 -22.84
CA ARG A 67 14.61 -10.04 -22.85
C ARG A 67 15.81 -10.69 -22.21
N GLN A 68 17.01 -10.25 -22.56
CA GLN A 68 18.24 -10.79 -22.00
C GLN A 68 18.32 -10.62 -20.50
N SER A 69 17.89 -9.47 -19.97
CA SER A 69 17.91 -9.23 -18.51
C SER A 69 16.93 -10.13 -17.74
N TYR A 70 15.76 -10.48 -18.30
CA TYR A 70 14.86 -11.48 -17.71
C TYR A 70 15.49 -12.90 -17.74
N ILE A 71 16.13 -13.26 -18.83
CA ILE A 71 16.81 -14.56 -18.96
C ILE A 71 17.93 -14.66 -17.92
N GLU A 72 18.79 -13.66 -17.81
CA GLU A 72 19.89 -13.61 -16.83
C GLU A 72 19.38 -13.64 -15.38
N TYR A 73 18.25 -12.99 -15.11
CA TYR A 73 17.61 -13.04 -13.80
C TYR A 73 17.08 -14.43 -13.47
N GLY A 74 16.43 -15.10 -14.43
CA GLY A 74 15.96 -16.48 -14.27
C GLY A 74 17.12 -17.50 -14.13
N GLU A 75 18.24 -17.28 -14.83
CA GLU A 75 19.45 -18.11 -14.71
C GLU A 75 20.00 -18.18 -13.29
N GLN A 76 19.77 -17.13 -12.49
CA GLN A 76 20.17 -17.14 -11.07
C GLN A 76 19.45 -18.22 -10.27
N TYR A 77 18.30 -18.70 -10.75
CA TYR A 77 17.47 -19.72 -10.10
C TYR A 77 17.54 -21.08 -10.79
N LEU A 78 18.08 -21.16 -12.00
CA LEU A 78 18.16 -22.41 -12.77
C LEU A 78 18.97 -23.48 -12.02
N GLY A 79 18.37 -24.67 -11.86
CA GLY A 79 18.95 -25.80 -11.13
C GLY A 79 19.08 -25.61 -9.62
N LYS A 80 18.52 -24.53 -9.05
CA LYS A 80 18.50 -24.36 -7.59
C LYS A 80 17.37 -25.17 -6.96
N PRO A 81 17.63 -25.79 -5.79
CA PRO A 81 16.59 -26.49 -5.05
C PRO A 81 15.41 -25.56 -4.72
N TRP A 82 14.20 -26.09 -4.77
CA TRP A 82 13.02 -25.38 -4.32
C TRP A 82 13.03 -25.22 -2.80
N ILE A 83 12.68 -23.99 -2.36
CA ILE A 83 12.64 -23.63 -0.94
C ILE A 83 11.56 -24.45 -0.25
N VAL A 84 11.93 -25.16 0.81
CA VAL A 84 11.01 -25.80 1.75
C VAL A 84 10.60 -24.78 2.81
N LEU A 85 9.31 -24.69 3.09
CA LEU A 85 8.77 -23.78 4.12
C LEU A 85 8.63 -24.53 5.46
N PRO A 86 9.55 -24.33 6.44
CA PRO A 86 9.58 -25.14 7.66
C PRO A 86 8.42 -24.77 8.60
N TRP A 87 7.73 -25.77 9.15
CA TRP A 87 6.68 -25.56 10.16
C TRP A 87 7.20 -24.94 11.45
N THR A 88 8.45 -25.16 11.79
CA THR A 88 9.09 -24.53 12.96
C THR A 88 9.17 -23.01 12.79
N VAL A 89 9.50 -22.53 11.58
CA VAL A 89 9.54 -21.10 11.22
C VAL A 89 8.13 -20.54 11.10
N PHE A 90 7.18 -21.29 10.50
CA PHE A 90 5.76 -20.92 10.48
C PHE A 90 5.22 -20.66 11.89
N ALA A 91 5.56 -21.53 12.84
CA ALA A 91 5.09 -21.47 14.22
C ALA A 91 5.67 -20.28 15.02
N GLU A 92 6.75 -19.64 14.55
CA GLU A 92 7.36 -18.48 15.24
C GLU A 92 6.36 -17.35 15.43
N ASN A 93 5.49 -17.09 14.45
CA ASN A 93 4.47 -16.07 14.55
C ASN A 93 3.57 -16.25 15.78
N LYS A 94 3.09 -17.48 16.04
CA LYS A 94 2.25 -17.75 17.20
C LYS A 94 3.01 -17.79 18.54
N LYS A 95 4.32 -18.08 18.50
CA LYS A 95 5.15 -18.19 19.71
C LYS A 95 5.74 -16.87 20.15
N THR A 96 6.22 -16.08 19.20
CA THR A 96 7.03 -14.87 19.47
C THR A 96 6.50 -13.61 18.79
N GLY A 97 5.52 -13.74 17.89
CA GLY A 97 5.05 -12.66 17.02
C GLY A 97 5.92 -12.43 15.77
N ASN A 98 7.01 -13.17 15.61
CA ASN A 98 7.87 -13.05 14.42
C ASN A 98 7.18 -13.65 13.20
N ARG A 99 7.02 -12.84 12.15
CA ARG A 99 6.48 -13.24 10.85
C ARG A 99 7.53 -13.15 9.73
N VAL A 100 8.54 -12.29 9.92
CA VAL A 100 9.52 -11.90 8.90
C VAL A 100 10.31 -13.09 8.39
N ASN A 101 10.74 -13.99 9.27
CA ASN A 101 11.54 -15.17 8.89
C ASN A 101 10.80 -16.09 7.92
N TYR A 102 9.52 -16.34 8.15
CA TYR A 102 8.72 -17.17 7.24
C TYR A 102 8.42 -16.43 5.93
N GLU A 103 8.05 -15.16 6.01
CA GLU A 103 7.73 -14.34 4.84
C GLU A 103 8.90 -14.23 3.88
N ALA A 104 10.12 -14.07 4.40
CA ALA A 104 11.32 -14.04 3.57
C ALA A 104 11.49 -15.31 2.71
N LEU A 105 11.29 -16.49 3.31
CA LEU A 105 11.35 -17.78 2.59
C LEU A 105 10.17 -17.92 1.62
N CYS A 106 8.98 -17.57 2.07
CA CYS A 106 7.74 -17.67 1.30
C CYS A 106 7.81 -16.80 0.04
N PHE A 107 8.22 -15.53 0.18
CA PHE A 107 8.30 -14.61 -0.94
C PHE A 107 9.44 -14.96 -1.90
N GLU A 108 10.58 -15.41 -1.39
CA GLU A 108 11.69 -15.85 -2.23
C GLU A 108 11.31 -17.06 -3.09
N LYS A 109 10.56 -18.02 -2.54
CA LYS A 109 10.04 -19.15 -3.33
C LYS A 109 9.13 -18.70 -4.48
N ARG A 110 8.27 -17.71 -4.23
CA ARG A 110 7.38 -17.14 -5.25
C ARG A 110 8.18 -16.37 -6.30
N ARG A 111 9.19 -15.63 -5.88
CA ARG A 111 10.12 -14.91 -6.76
C ARG A 111 10.89 -15.86 -7.67
N GLN A 112 11.37 -17.00 -7.14
CA GLN A 112 12.02 -18.05 -7.91
C GLN A 112 11.13 -18.52 -9.06
N LEU A 113 9.84 -18.83 -8.80
CA LEU A 113 8.91 -19.24 -9.85
C LEU A 113 8.72 -18.14 -10.90
N ALA A 114 8.43 -16.94 -10.48
CA ALA A 114 8.20 -15.82 -11.40
C ALA A 114 9.42 -15.54 -12.29
N ALA A 115 10.63 -15.59 -11.74
CA ALA A 115 11.87 -15.38 -12.48
C ALA A 115 12.09 -16.46 -13.55
N LEU A 116 11.91 -17.73 -13.19
CA LEU A 116 12.05 -18.86 -14.13
C LEU A 116 11.00 -18.79 -15.25
N VAL A 117 9.75 -18.46 -14.90
CA VAL A 117 8.64 -18.35 -15.87
C VAL A 117 8.90 -17.20 -16.84
N MET A 118 9.31 -16.03 -16.36
CA MET A 118 9.64 -14.90 -17.24
C MET A 118 10.82 -15.23 -18.16
N ALA A 119 11.85 -15.89 -17.64
CA ALA A 119 12.99 -16.32 -18.46
C ALA A 119 12.58 -17.29 -19.56
N GLU A 120 11.71 -18.28 -19.27
CA GLU A 120 11.20 -19.21 -20.29
C GLU A 120 10.36 -18.48 -21.35
N ILE A 121 9.48 -17.56 -20.95
CA ILE A 121 8.68 -16.76 -21.89
C ILE A 121 9.59 -15.97 -22.84
N MET A 122 10.65 -15.35 -22.32
CA MET A 122 11.58 -14.52 -23.11
C MET A 122 12.54 -15.33 -23.99
N GLU A 123 12.96 -16.52 -23.53
CA GLU A 123 13.87 -17.37 -24.28
C GLU A 123 13.13 -18.34 -25.23
N GLY A 124 12.08 -19.00 -24.76
CA GLY A 124 11.24 -19.93 -25.53
C GLY A 124 11.95 -21.21 -25.99
N LYS A 125 12.96 -21.69 -25.23
CA LYS A 125 13.77 -22.87 -25.59
C LYS A 125 13.52 -24.09 -24.71
N GLY A 126 12.64 -23.99 -23.70
CA GLY A 126 12.34 -25.09 -22.78
C GLY A 126 13.40 -25.33 -21.71
N ARG A 127 14.44 -24.50 -21.64
CA ARG A 127 15.58 -24.68 -20.73
C ARG A 127 15.18 -24.55 -19.26
N PHE A 128 14.20 -23.73 -18.94
CA PHE A 128 13.70 -23.48 -17.59
C PHE A 128 12.53 -24.40 -17.22
N MET A 129 11.97 -25.13 -18.18
CA MET A 129 10.73 -25.89 -17.98
C MET A 129 10.85 -26.97 -16.90
N GLY A 130 11.99 -27.65 -16.78
CA GLY A 130 12.21 -28.66 -15.74
C GLY A 130 12.03 -28.07 -14.34
N ASP A 131 12.73 -26.97 -14.05
CA ASP A 131 12.64 -26.30 -12.76
C ASP A 131 11.24 -25.71 -12.51
N ILE A 132 10.58 -25.17 -13.55
CA ILE A 132 9.20 -24.64 -13.44
C ILE A 132 8.22 -25.76 -13.07
N ILE A 133 8.31 -26.93 -13.72
CA ILE A 133 7.44 -28.09 -13.45
C ILE A 133 7.65 -28.60 -12.03
N ASP A 134 8.90 -28.73 -11.58
CA ASP A 134 9.23 -29.13 -10.21
C ASP A 134 8.71 -28.08 -9.19
N GLY A 135 8.80 -26.82 -9.55
CA GLY A 135 8.21 -25.72 -8.78
C GLY A 135 6.70 -25.84 -8.64
N MET A 136 6.00 -26.03 -9.74
CA MET A 136 4.54 -26.23 -9.72
C MET A 136 4.16 -27.43 -8.84
N GLY A 137 4.90 -28.53 -8.92
CA GLY A 137 4.76 -29.66 -8.01
C GLY A 137 4.96 -29.25 -6.54
N SER A 138 6.05 -28.54 -6.26
CA SER A 138 6.36 -28.05 -4.91
C SER A 138 5.27 -27.09 -4.34
N PHE A 139 4.62 -26.27 -5.17
CA PHE A 139 3.48 -25.45 -4.75
C PHE A 139 2.23 -26.29 -4.50
N CYS A 140 1.96 -27.30 -5.32
CA CYS A 140 0.83 -28.20 -5.11
C CYS A 140 0.93 -28.98 -3.79
N GLU A 141 2.15 -29.25 -3.32
CA GLU A 141 2.43 -29.95 -2.05
C GLU A 141 2.44 -29.01 -0.82
N GLU A 142 2.45 -27.69 -1.00
CA GLU A 142 2.28 -26.77 0.14
C GLU A 142 0.88 -26.93 0.75
N THR A 143 0.82 -27.08 2.07
CA THR A 143 -0.47 -27.15 2.78
C THR A 143 -1.20 -25.80 2.75
N TRP A 144 -0.46 -24.69 2.86
CA TRP A 144 -0.99 -23.32 2.95
C TRP A 144 -0.20 -22.37 2.06
N TRP A 145 -0.89 -21.57 1.23
CA TRP A 145 -0.26 -20.64 0.29
C TRP A 145 -0.10 -19.20 0.84
N GLY A 146 -0.64 -18.92 2.01
CA GLY A 146 -0.53 -17.63 2.68
C GLY A 146 0.58 -17.58 3.73
N ILE A 147 0.50 -16.60 4.62
CA ILE A 147 1.49 -16.34 5.67
C ILE A 147 0.95 -16.67 7.06
N PRO A 148 1.83 -16.96 8.05
CA PRO A 148 1.39 -17.37 9.38
C PRO A 148 0.62 -16.29 10.15
N ALA A 149 0.80 -15.00 9.80
CA ALA A 149 0.08 -13.90 10.45
C ALA A 149 -1.44 -13.96 10.18
N HIS A 150 -1.85 -14.47 9.02
CA HIS A 150 -3.25 -14.60 8.62
C HIS A 150 -3.82 -16.01 8.89
N TYR A 151 -3.08 -16.87 9.58
CA TYR A 151 -3.49 -18.24 9.83
C TYR A 151 -3.76 -18.47 11.32
N PRO A 152 -4.90 -19.12 11.68
CA PRO A 152 -5.32 -19.20 13.09
C PRO A 152 -4.52 -20.20 13.93
N LYS A 153 -3.79 -21.16 13.31
CA LYS A 153 -3.06 -22.23 13.98
C LYS A 153 -1.55 -22.02 13.90
N ALA A 154 -0.79 -22.74 14.77
CA ALA A 154 0.66 -22.72 14.78
C ALA A 154 1.31 -23.59 13.68
N VAL A 155 0.53 -24.44 13.03
CA VAL A 155 0.94 -25.25 11.86
C VAL A 155 -0.20 -25.27 10.85
N PRO A 156 0.10 -25.32 9.55
CA PRO A 156 -0.94 -25.38 8.53
C PRO A 156 -1.63 -26.75 8.52
N LEU A 157 -2.96 -26.75 8.34
CA LEU A 157 -3.81 -27.93 8.28
C LEU A 157 -4.50 -28.00 6.90
N PRO A 158 -4.55 -29.19 6.25
CA PRO A 158 -5.13 -29.33 4.91
C PRO A 158 -6.61 -28.95 4.81
N GLU A 159 -7.38 -29.18 5.87
CA GLU A 159 -8.80 -28.89 5.95
C GLU A 159 -9.14 -27.42 6.23
N LEU A 160 -8.16 -26.64 6.66
CA LEU A 160 -8.36 -25.24 6.99
C LEU A 160 -7.81 -24.35 5.87
N GLN A 161 -8.65 -24.08 4.88
CA GLN A 161 -8.33 -23.19 3.77
C GLN A 161 -9.18 -21.93 3.89
N GLU A 162 -8.50 -20.77 3.79
CA GLU A 162 -9.14 -19.47 3.78
C GLU A 162 -8.62 -18.63 2.61
N VAL A 163 -9.49 -17.83 2.00
CA VAL A 163 -9.07 -16.92 0.94
C VAL A 163 -8.65 -15.60 1.56
N ASP A 164 -7.34 -15.44 1.71
CA ASP A 164 -6.69 -14.22 2.20
C ASP A 164 -5.85 -13.56 1.10
N LEU A 165 -5.17 -12.46 1.43
CA LEU A 165 -4.32 -11.69 0.51
C LEU A 165 -3.28 -12.57 -0.18
N PHE A 166 -2.45 -13.28 0.59
CA PHE A 166 -1.27 -14.00 0.10
C PHE A 166 -1.60 -15.36 -0.49
N ASN A 167 -2.68 -16.00 0.00
CA ASN A 167 -3.22 -17.20 -0.62
C ASN A 167 -3.71 -16.86 -2.05
N ALA A 168 -4.47 -15.77 -2.20
CA ALA A 168 -4.96 -15.32 -3.49
C ALA A 168 -3.81 -14.88 -4.43
N GLU A 169 -2.78 -14.17 -3.95
CA GLU A 169 -1.60 -13.81 -4.76
C GLU A 169 -0.79 -15.02 -5.21
N THR A 170 -0.59 -16.03 -4.34
CA THR A 170 0.07 -17.27 -4.72
C THR A 170 -0.72 -17.99 -5.81
N ALA A 171 -2.05 -18.05 -5.64
CA ALA A 171 -2.91 -18.65 -6.66
C ALA A 171 -2.83 -17.91 -8.00
N SER A 172 -2.83 -16.57 -7.96
CA SER A 172 -2.66 -15.74 -9.16
C SER A 172 -1.33 -16.02 -9.88
N LEU A 173 -0.22 -16.09 -9.15
CA LEU A 173 1.07 -16.47 -9.72
C LEU A 173 1.01 -17.83 -10.42
N ILE A 174 0.40 -18.81 -9.78
CA ILE A 174 0.25 -20.17 -10.31
C ILE A 174 -0.63 -20.19 -11.57
N VAL A 175 -1.78 -19.51 -11.56
CA VAL A 175 -2.70 -19.54 -12.73
C VAL A 175 -2.15 -18.76 -13.92
N TRP A 176 -1.43 -17.65 -13.70
CA TRP A 176 -0.74 -16.96 -14.80
C TRP A 176 0.39 -17.83 -15.38
N THR A 177 1.14 -18.52 -14.53
CA THR A 177 2.15 -19.51 -14.98
C THR A 177 1.50 -20.61 -15.82
N ARG A 178 0.39 -21.19 -15.33
CA ARG A 178 -0.38 -22.22 -16.05
C ARG A 178 -0.90 -21.69 -17.40
N TYR A 179 -1.47 -20.48 -17.43
CA TYR A 179 -1.98 -19.87 -18.64
C TYR A 179 -0.88 -19.66 -19.69
N MET A 180 0.25 -19.11 -19.27
CA MET A 180 1.36 -18.83 -20.17
C MET A 180 1.99 -20.08 -20.75
N LEU A 181 2.13 -21.15 -19.96
CA LEU A 181 2.89 -22.36 -20.28
C LEU A 181 1.99 -23.59 -20.48
N GLU A 182 0.69 -23.43 -20.72
CA GLU A 182 -0.27 -24.53 -20.83
C GLU A 182 0.17 -25.59 -21.85
N LYS A 183 0.60 -25.18 -23.05
CA LYS A 183 1.05 -26.11 -24.10
C LYS A 183 2.30 -26.89 -23.71
N GLN A 184 3.24 -26.26 -23.01
CA GLN A 184 4.46 -26.90 -22.53
C GLN A 184 4.14 -27.87 -21.39
N PHE A 185 3.20 -27.53 -20.51
CA PHE A 185 2.73 -28.42 -19.45
C PHE A 185 2.00 -29.64 -20.01
N ASP A 186 1.11 -29.45 -20.99
CA ASP A 186 0.40 -30.55 -21.66
C ASP A 186 1.36 -31.46 -22.45
N ALA A 187 2.42 -30.88 -23.03
CA ALA A 187 3.48 -31.67 -23.70
C ALA A 187 4.28 -32.52 -22.71
N PHE A 188 4.47 -32.08 -21.46
CA PHE A 188 5.07 -32.86 -20.40
C PHE A 188 4.10 -33.93 -19.88
N SER A 189 2.93 -33.54 -19.45
CA SER A 189 1.82 -34.40 -19.02
C SER A 189 0.51 -33.61 -18.94
N PRO A 190 -0.58 -34.10 -19.56
CA PRO A 190 -1.90 -33.48 -19.44
C PRO A 190 -2.44 -33.53 -17.99
N ASP A 191 -1.88 -34.37 -17.12
CA ASP A 191 -2.26 -34.45 -15.72
C ASP A 191 -1.76 -33.24 -14.90
N LEU A 192 -0.72 -32.54 -15.38
CA LEU A 192 -0.12 -31.41 -14.66
C LEU A 192 -1.11 -30.25 -14.54
N CYS A 193 -1.71 -29.83 -15.66
CA CYS A 193 -2.74 -28.79 -15.64
C CYS A 193 -3.96 -29.19 -14.80
N GLN A 194 -4.38 -30.46 -14.85
CA GLN A 194 -5.47 -30.97 -14.03
C GLN A 194 -5.13 -30.95 -12.52
N ARG A 195 -3.88 -31.26 -12.17
CA ARG A 195 -3.41 -31.20 -10.77
C ARG A 195 -3.44 -29.78 -10.24
N ILE A 196 -2.96 -28.82 -11.04
CA ILE A 196 -3.01 -27.38 -10.71
C ILE A 196 -4.46 -26.92 -10.54
N ASP A 197 -5.33 -27.23 -11.50
CA ASP A 197 -6.75 -26.84 -11.46
C ASP A 197 -7.44 -27.33 -10.18
N ARG A 198 -7.14 -28.54 -9.71
CA ARG A 198 -7.69 -29.08 -8.44
C ARG A 198 -7.22 -28.29 -7.22
N GLU A 199 -5.97 -27.84 -7.19
CA GLU A 199 -5.46 -27.03 -6.09
C GLU A 199 -6.10 -25.65 -6.08
N ILE A 200 -6.28 -25.02 -7.24
CA ILE A 200 -6.96 -23.75 -7.40
C ILE A 200 -8.45 -23.87 -6.98
N GLU A 201 -9.12 -24.95 -7.43
CA GLU A 201 -10.51 -25.22 -7.03
C GLU A 201 -10.64 -25.27 -5.53
N ARG A 202 -9.87 -26.13 -4.87
CA ARG A 202 -9.94 -26.40 -3.44
C ARG A 202 -9.57 -25.20 -2.57
N ARG A 203 -8.63 -24.37 -3.01
CA ARG A 203 -8.06 -23.29 -2.19
C ARG A 203 -8.72 -21.93 -2.44
N ILE A 204 -9.21 -21.70 -3.66
CA ILE A 204 -9.70 -20.39 -4.08
C ILE A 204 -11.11 -20.43 -4.64
N LEU A 205 -11.36 -21.20 -5.72
CA LEU A 205 -12.62 -21.06 -6.46
C LEU A 205 -13.84 -21.45 -5.61
N GLN A 206 -13.79 -22.65 -5.02
CA GLN A 206 -14.88 -23.13 -4.17
C GLN A 206 -15.05 -22.26 -2.92
N PRO A 207 -14.01 -22.07 -2.05
CA PRO A 207 -14.21 -21.32 -0.82
C PRO A 207 -14.55 -19.84 -1.06
N ALA A 208 -14.02 -19.20 -2.13
CA ALA A 208 -14.34 -17.81 -2.42
C ALA A 208 -15.81 -17.62 -2.84
N VAL A 209 -16.43 -18.57 -3.54
CA VAL A 209 -17.84 -18.47 -3.93
C VAL A 209 -18.75 -18.81 -2.76
N GLU A 210 -18.44 -19.88 -2.01
CA GLU A 210 -19.35 -20.45 -1.01
C GLU A 210 -19.36 -19.72 0.33
N ASN A 211 -18.28 -19.00 0.69
CA ASN A 211 -18.19 -18.34 1.99
C ASN A 211 -18.44 -16.84 1.92
N ASP A 212 -19.15 -16.31 2.92
CA ASP A 212 -19.36 -14.87 3.12
C ASP A 212 -18.16 -14.26 3.85
N TYR A 213 -17.04 -14.11 3.12
CA TYR A 213 -15.87 -13.45 3.67
C TYR A 213 -16.12 -11.95 3.90
N TRP A 214 -15.67 -11.45 5.04
CA TRP A 214 -15.79 -10.04 5.43
C TRP A 214 -15.16 -9.07 4.41
N TRP A 215 -14.07 -9.47 3.78
CA TRP A 215 -13.37 -8.63 2.79
C TRP A 215 -14.20 -8.33 1.54
N LYS A 216 -15.22 -9.13 1.22
CA LYS A 216 -16.13 -8.88 0.08
C LYS A 216 -16.94 -7.59 0.21
N THR A 217 -17.10 -7.08 1.44
CA THR A 217 -17.83 -5.83 1.72
C THR A 217 -16.94 -4.74 2.31
N ALA A 218 -15.66 -5.02 2.52
CA ALA A 218 -14.73 -4.08 3.11
C ALA A 218 -14.38 -2.93 2.16
N GLY A 219 -14.30 -1.72 2.69
CA GLY A 219 -13.84 -0.52 1.97
C GLY A 219 -12.32 -0.35 1.96
N MET A 220 -11.54 -1.38 2.30
CA MET A 220 -10.09 -1.35 2.42
C MET A 220 -9.41 -2.26 1.39
N ASN A 221 -8.09 -2.19 1.29
CA ASN A 221 -7.26 -2.87 0.29
C ASN A 221 -7.49 -4.39 0.15
N TRP A 222 -7.89 -5.10 1.21
CA TRP A 222 -8.19 -6.54 1.17
C TRP A 222 -9.18 -6.89 0.07
N ASN A 223 -10.20 -6.07 -0.12
CA ASN A 223 -11.25 -6.29 -1.10
C ASN A 223 -10.68 -6.36 -2.54
N PRO A 224 -10.15 -5.28 -3.12
CA PRO A 224 -9.68 -5.31 -4.51
C PRO A 224 -8.45 -6.19 -4.69
N TRP A 225 -7.59 -6.31 -3.69
CA TRP A 225 -6.41 -7.16 -3.73
C TRP A 225 -6.79 -8.65 -3.90
N ILE A 226 -7.74 -9.15 -3.10
CA ILE A 226 -8.21 -10.53 -3.24
C ILE A 226 -9.04 -10.68 -4.52
N CYS A 227 -9.94 -9.72 -4.81
CA CYS A 227 -10.81 -9.79 -5.98
C CYS A 227 -10.04 -9.87 -7.30
N SER A 228 -8.94 -9.12 -7.47
CA SER A 228 -8.13 -9.16 -8.70
C SER A 228 -7.46 -10.51 -8.90
N ASN A 229 -6.94 -11.10 -7.84
CA ASN A 229 -6.28 -12.40 -7.88
C ASN A 229 -7.29 -13.56 -8.02
N TRP A 230 -8.42 -13.49 -7.34
CA TRP A 230 -9.52 -14.43 -7.51
C TRP A 230 -10.08 -14.40 -8.94
N LEU A 231 -10.23 -13.21 -9.52
CA LEU A 231 -10.68 -13.06 -10.91
C LEU A 231 -9.75 -13.77 -11.90
N ALA A 232 -8.43 -13.67 -11.73
CA ALA A 232 -7.47 -14.40 -12.56
C ALA A 232 -7.72 -15.92 -12.48
N CYS A 233 -7.93 -16.45 -11.25
CA CYS A 233 -8.26 -17.87 -11.07
C CYS A 233 -9.58 -18.25 -11.76
N VAL A 234 -10.62 -17.43 -11.66
CA VAL A 234 -11.92 -17.65 -12.30
C VAL A 234 -11.80 -17.66 -13.82
N LEU A 235 -11.11 -16.68 -14.40
CA LEU A 235 -11.00 -16.56 -15.86
C LEU A 235 -10.20 -17.72 -16.49
N ILE A 236 -9.20 -18.24 -15.79
CA ILE A 236 -8.28 -19.25 -16.31
C ILE A 236 -8.73 -20.68 -15.98
N CYS A 237 -9.18 -20.94 -14.75
CA CYS A 237 -9.39 -22.30 -14.26
C CYS A 237 -10.86 -22.69 -14.12
N GLU A 238 -11.83 -21.73 -13.98
CA GLU A 238 -13.23 -22.09 -13.85
C GLU A 238 -13.82 -22.51 -15.21
N LYS A 239 -14.31 -23.74 -15.26
CA LYS A 239 -14.85 -24.36 -16.49
C LYS A 239 -16.37 -24.38 -16.52
N ASP A 240 -17.02 -24.31 -15.35
CA ASP A 240 -18.49 -24.20 -15.26
C ASP A 240 -18.92 -22.75 -15.49
N GLU A 241 -19.62 -22.51 -16.58
CA GLU A 241 -20.02 -21.14 -16.97
C GLU A 241 -21.02 -20.50 -15.98
N ALA A 242 -21.82 -21.30 -15.26
CA ALA A 242 -22.74 -20.77 -14.25
C ALA A 242 -21.98 -20.32 -13.01
N ARG A 243 -21.03 -21.12 -12.52
CA ARG A 243 -20.15 -20.75 -11.40
C ARG A 243 -19.23 -19.57 -11.77
N LYS A 244 -18.71 -19.56 -12.98
CA LYS A 244 -17.94 -18.43 -13.52
C LYS A 244 -18.74 -17.14 -13.48
N ALA A 245 -19.98 -17.16 -13.97
CA ALA A 245 -20.86 -16.01 -13.96
C ALA A 245 -21.20 -15.55 -12.52
N GLU A 246 -21.43 -16.48 -11.62
CA GLU A 246 -21.67 -16.20 -10.19
C GLU A 246 -20.45 -15.55 -9.54
N ALA A 247 -19.26 -16.13 -9.70
CA ALA A 247 -18.02 -15.58 -9.16
C ALA A 247 -17.75 -14.16 -9.68
N ILE A 248 -17.92 -13.93 -10.99
CA ILE A 248 -17.79 -12.60 -11.60
C ILE A 248 -18.81 -11.61 -11.01
N ALA A 249 -20.04 -12.03 -10.79
CA ALA A 249 -21.07 -11.19 -10.17
C ALA A 249 -20.69 -10.80 -8.73
N GLN A 250 -20.17 -11.75 -7.95
CA GLN A 250 -19.69 -11.49 -6.59
C GLN A 250 -18.47 -10.54 -6.60
N ILE A 251 -17.49 -10.75 -7.48
CA ILE A 251 -16.31 -9.90 -7.63
C ILE A 251 -16.72 -8.46 -8.02
N ARG A 252 -17.64 -8.30 -8.98
CA ARG A 252 -18.16 -6.97 -9.35
C ARG A 252 -18.82 -6.26 -8.18
N LYS A 253 -19.68 -6.99 -7.43
CA LYS A 253 -20.34 -6.44 -6.25
C LYS A 253 -19.34 -6.03 -5.17
N ALA A 254 -18.34 -6.85 -4.90
CA ALA A 254 -17.30 -6.56 -3.93
C ALA A 254 -16.46 -5.35 -4.36
N THR A 255 -16.00 -5.31 -5.60
CA THR A 255 -15.24 -4.17 -6.15
C THR A 255 -16.05 -2.87 -6.11
N GLN A 256 -17.36 -2.92 -6.40
CA GLN A 256 -18.22 -1.73 -6.29
C GLN A 256 -18.34 -1.26 -4.84
N ALA A 257 -18.47 -2.17 -3.86
CA ALA A 257 -18.50 -1.80 -2.45
C ALA A 257 -17.20 -1.10 -2.01
N PHE A 258 -16.04 -1.54 -2.52
CA PHE A 258 -14.77 -0.85 -2.30
C PHE A 258 -14.76 0.55 -2.92
N ILE A 259 -15.19 0.70 -4.18
CA ILE A 259 -15.26 2.01 -4.87
C ILE A 259 -16.20 2.96 -4.11
N ASP A 260 -17.37 2.48 -3.69
CA ASP A 260 -18.35 3.30 -2.97
C ASP A 260 -17.82 3.81 -1.63
N ALA A 261 -17.06 2.98 -0.91
CA ALA A 261 -16.47 3.32 0.39
C ALA A 261 -15.21 4.21 0.30
N TYR A 262 -14.53 4.21 -0.84
CA TYR A 262 -13.31 4.99 -1.02
C TYR A 262 -13.58 6.49 -0.95
N PRO A 263 -12.64 7.33 -0.45
CA PRO A 263 -12.82 8.80 -0.41
C PRO A 263 -13.15 9.42 -1.77
N GLU A 264 -14.03 10.43 -1.79
CA GLU A 264 -14.46 11.09 -3.04
C GLU A 264 -13.34 11.92 -3.69
N ASP A 265 -12.33 12.32 -2.92
CA ASP A 265 -11.12 12.98 -3.42
C ASP A 265 -10.11 12.03 -4.07
N GLY A 266 -10.35 10.71 -3.95
CA GLY A 266 -9.51 9.64 -4.46
C GLY A 266 -8.28 9.35 -3.61
N GLY A 267 -8.19 9.90 -2.41
CA GLY A 267 -7.08 9.66 -1.50
C GLY A 267 -7.10 8.25 -0.91
N CYS A 268 -5.91 7.67 -0.69
CA CYS A 268 -5.76 6.40 0.03
C CYS A 268 -5.45 6.73 1.49
N ASP A 269 -6.35 6.39 2.40
CA ASP A 269 -6.21 6.65 3.84
C ASP A 269 -5.06 5.87 4.48
N GLU A 270 -4.75 4.70 3.92
CA GLU A 270 -3.60 3.86 4.33
C GLU A 270 -2.25 4.38 3.80
N GLY A 271 -2.25 5.45 3.00
CA GLY A 271 -1.05 6.07 2.43
C GLY A 271 -0.65 5.58 1.04
N PRO A 272 0.38 6.24 0.42
CA PRO A 272 0.80 5.94 -0.95
C PRO A 272 1.32 4.52 -1.17
N GLY A 273 1.89 3.89 -0.14
CA GLY A 273 2.40 2.52 -0.22
C GLY A 273 1.28 1.50 -0.46
N TYR A 274 0.14 1.70 0.16
CA TYR A 274 -1.02 0.81 0.00
C TYR A 274 -1.86 1.07 -1.25
N TRP A 275 -1.70 2.23 -1.89
CA TRP A 275 -2.37 2.53 -3.17
C TRP A 275 -2.18 1.42 -4.21
N ASP A 276 -0.99 0.83 -4.23
CA ASP A 276 -0.60 -0.25 -5.15
C ASP A 276 -1.43 -1.53 -4.96
N ARG A 277 -1.98 -1.74 -3.75
CA ARG A 277 -2.84 -2.88 -3.38
C ARG A 277 -4.32 -2.51 -3.27
N ALA A 278 -4.63 -1.23 -3.25
CA ALA A 278 -5.98 -0.68 -3.20
C ALA A 278 -6.47 -0.30 -4.61
N ALA A 279 -6.28 0.96 -5.02
CA ALA A 279 -6.76 1.45 -6.31
C ALA A 279 -6.13 0.73 -7.51
N ALA A 280 -4.86 0.32 -7.43
CA ALA A 280 -4.22 -0.41 -8.51
C ALA A 280 -4.79 -1.83 -8.68
N SER A 281 -5.08 -2.55 -7.58
CA SER A 281 -5.73 -3.87 -7.67
C SER A 281 -7.18 -3.77 -8.16
N MET A 282 -7.90 -2.71 -7.79
CA MET A 282 -9.21 -2.41 -8.37
C MET A 282 -9.12 -2.23 -9.89
N PHE A 283 -8.12 -1.50 -10.38
CA PHE A 283 -7.88 -1.35 -11.81
C PHE A 283 -7.67 -2.69 -12.51
N GLU A 284 -6.96 -3.65 -11.90
CA GLU A 284 -6.78 -4.98 -12.48
C GLU A 284 -8.11 -5.69 -12.69
N VAL A 285 -9.04 -5.61 -11.72
CA VAL A 285 -10.40 -6.13 -11.88
C VAL A 285 -11.12 -5.43 -13.03
N MET A 286 -11.07 -4.09 -13.07
CA MET A 286 -11.79 -3.31 -14.09
C MET A 286 -11.27 -3.55 -15.50
N ARG A 287 -9.95 -3.69 -15.65
CA ARG A 287 -9.31 -3.99 -16.94
C ARG A 287 -9.76 -5.33 -17.49
N LEU A 288 -9.85 -6.36 -16.65
CA LEU A 288 -10.22 -7.71 -17.05
C LEU A 288 -11.74 -7.88 -17.27
N LEU A 289 -12.57 -7.08 -16.59
CA LEU A 289 -14.04 -7.23 -16.65
C LEU A 289 -14.75 -6.19 -17.52
N ASP A 290 -14.03 -5.27 -18.16
CA ASP A 290 -14.62 -4.18 -18.96
C ASP A 290 -15.80 -3.49 -18.25
N PHE A 291 -15.51 -2.50 -17.41
CA PHE A 291 -16.54 -1.75 -16.67
C PHE A 291 -17.25 -0.68 -17.53
N GLY A 292 -16.91 -0.57 -18.81
CA GLY A 292 -17.57 0.29 -19.80
C GLY A 292 -17.25 1.76 -19.64
N SER A 293 -17.74 2.44 -18.62
CA SER A 293 -17.45 3.85 -18.34
C SER A 293 -16.65 4.03 -17.07
N VAL A 294 -15.64 4.91 -17.14
CA VAL A 294 -14.82 5.27 -15.98
C VAL A 294 -15.46 6.44 -15.23
N GLU A 295 -15.85 6.22 -14.00
CA GLU A 295 -16.36 7.29 -13.14
C GLU A 295 -15.25 8.30 -12.79
N PRO A 296 -15.58 9.60 -12.61
CA PRO A 296 -14.59 10.62 -12.21
C PRO A 296 -13.84 10.30 -10.91
N LYS A 297 -14.45 9.56 -10.00
CA LYS A 297 -13.84 9.09 -8.76
C LYS A 297 -12.64 8.18 -9.03
N ILE A 298 -12.74 7.27 -10.00
CA ILE A 298 -11.65 6.35 -10.37
C ILE A 298 -10.45 7.11 -10.93
N GLN A 299 -10.68 8.17 -11.71
CA GLN A 299 -9.60 9.05 -12.17
C GLN A 299 -8.87 9.72 -10.99
N LYS A 300 -9.61 10.15 -9.96
CA LYS A 300 -9.01 10.73 -8.75
C LYS A 300 -8.24 9.69 -7.95
N MET A 301 -8.77 8.46 -7.82
CA MET A 301 -8.09 7.34 -7.16
C MET A 301 -6.76 7.00 -7.86
N ALA A 302 -6.75 6.96 -9.19
CA ALA A 302 -5.53 6.77 -9.96
C ALA A 302 -4.53 7.92 -9.75
N ALA A 303 -5.00 9.16 -9.81
CA ALA A 303 -4.18 10.37 -9.68
C ALA A 303 -3.49 10.50 -8.30
N TYR A 304 -3.96 9.82 -7.27
CA TYR A 304 -3.33 9.84 -5.94
C TYR A 304 -1.86 9.40 -6.01
N ALA A 305 -1.52 8.43 -6.87
CA ALA A 305 -0.15 7.95 -7.06
C ALA A 305 0.86 9.08 -7.35
N TYR A 306 0.48 10.05 -8.19
CA TYR A 306 1.37 11.17 -8.53
C TYR A 306 1.07 12.45 -7.72
N LYS A 307 -0.09 12.58 -7.10
CA LYS A 307 -0.41 13.70 -6.20
C LYS A 307 0.41 13.70 -4.92
N THR A 308 0.84 12.53 -4.47
CA THR A 308 1.67 12.34 -3.28
C THR A 308 3.16 12.30 -3.58
N TYR A 309 3.56 12.46 -4.84
CA TYR A 309 4.96 12.49 -5.25
C TYR A 309 5.63 13.82 -4.87
N ILE A 310 6.75 13.72 -4.14
CA ILE A 310 7.49 14.90 -3.64
C ILE A 310 8.50 15.38 -4.67
N GLY A 311 9.22 14.49 -5.34
CA GLY A 311 10.36 14.77 -6.21
C GLY A 311 11.61 14.02 -5.77
N ASN A 312 12.58 13.89 -6.68
CA ASN A 312 13.81 13.13 -6.42
C ASN A 312 13.53 11.71 -5.88
N ASP A 313 12.53 11.06 -6.43
CA ASP A 313 12.06 9.73 -6.02
C ASP A 313 11.43 9.66 -4.61
N TYR A 314 11.18 10.78 -3.95
CA TYR A 314 10.48 10.79 -2.66
C TYR A 314 8.96 10.90 -2.85
N CYS A 315 8.21 10.27 -1.93
CA CYS A 315 6.77 10.48 -1.78
C CYS A 315 6.38 10.73 -0.32
N VAL A 316 5.16 11.23 -0.14
CA VAL A 316 4.57 11.44 1.19
C VAL A 316 4.49 10.10 1.91
N CYS A 317 4.96 10.04 3.15
CA CYS A 317 5.08 8.82 3.95
C CYS A 317 4.26 8.85 5.24
N PHE A 318 3.09 9.51 5.25
CA PHE A 318 2.16 9.45 6.39
C PHE A 318 1.60 8.04 6.57
N ALA A 319 1.11 7.75 7.78
CA ALA A 319 0.55 6.46 8.18
C ALA A 319 1.58 5.30 8.14
N ASP A 320 1.12 4.06 7.94
CA ASP A 320 1.99 2.87 7.90
C ASP A 320 2.82 2.78 6.60
N ALA A 321 3.45 3.87 6.19
CA ALA A 321 4.38 3.82 5.06
C ALA A 321 5.62 2.98 5.40
N HIS A 322 6.01 2.08 4.50
CA HIS A 322 7.22 1.26 4.63
C HIS A 322 8.39 1.81 3.84
N GLU A 323 8.16 2.87 3.06
CA GLU A 323 9.15 3.52 2.21
C GLU A 323 8.87 5.02 2.11
N ASN A 324 9.93 5.81 2.04
CA ASN A 324 9.86 7.24 1.74
C ASN A 324 10.12 7.53 0.25
N LYS A 325 10.38 6.50 -0.54
CA LYS A 325 10.61 6.55 -1.98
C LYS A 325 9.33 6.21 -2.75
N ALA A 326 9.31 6.55 -4.02
CA ALA A 326 8.19 6.21 -4.89
C ALA A 326 8.11 4.68 -5.08
N VAL A 327 7.26 4.05 -4.29
CA VAL A 327 7.05 2.60 -4.29
C VAL A 327 6.12 2.12 -5.40
N GLN A 328 5.38 3.04 -6.03
CA GLN A 328 4.44 2.69 -7.09
C GLN A 328 5.14 1.89 -8.19
N GLN A 329 4.55 0.75 -8.52
CA GLN A 329 5.12 -0.14 -9.53
C GLN A 329 4.83 0.37 -10.94
N VAL A 330 5.87 0.45 -11.76
CA VAL A 330 5.78 0.92 -13.16
C VAL A 330 4.78 0.08 -13.96
N ASN A 331 4.80 -1.25 -13.73
CA ASN A 331 3.96 -2.23 -14.40
C ASN A 331 2.46 -2.11 -14.07
N ILE A 332 2.07 -1.19 -13.19
CA ILE A 332 0.67 -0.85 -12.94
C ILE A 332 0.37 0.64 -13.19
N VAL A 333 1.29 1.55 -12.83
CA VAL A 333 1.10 2.99 -13.02
C VAL A 333 0.94 3.32 -14.50
N TYR A 334 1.84 2.82 -15.36
CA TYR A 334 1.77 3.11 -16.79
C TYR A 334 0.51 2.53 -17.47
N PRO A 335 0.20 1.23 -17.33
CA PRO A 335 -1.03 0.66 -17.89
C PRO A 335 -2.31 1.31 -17.35
N PHE A 336 -2.36 1.70 -16.11
CA PHE A 336 -3.53 2.39 -15.55
C PHE A 336 -3.70 3.78 -16.17
N GLY A 337 -2.59 4.53 -16.31
CA GLY A 337 -2.59 5.82 -17.01
C GLY A 337 -2.98 5.71 -18.47
N LEU A 338 -2.55 4.63 -19.16
CA LEU A 338 -2.92 4.34 -20.53
C LEU A 338 -4.43 4.07 -20.66
N TRP A 339 -4.97 3.22 -19.80
CA TRP A 339 -6.39 2.86 -19.78
C TRP A 339 -7.30 4.06 -19.48
N LEU A 340 -6.89 4.97 -18.57
CA LEU A 340 -7.60 6.20 -18.26
C LEU A 340 -7.40 7.32 -19.28
N ASN A 341 -6.47 7.16 -20.21
CA ASN A 341 -5.96 8.24 -21.04
C ASN A 341 -5.43 9.44 -20.22
N ASP A 342 -4.88 9.15 -19.01
CA ASP A 342 -4.24 10.15 -18.14
C ASP A 342 -2.79 10.36 -18.55
N LYS A 343 -2.53 11.48 -19.23
CA LYS A 343 -1.20 11.83 -19.71
C LYS A 343 -0.19 11.96 -18.56
N THR A 344 -0.57 12.64 -17.47
CA THR A 344 0.34 12.83 -16.32
C THR A 344 0.76 11.50 -15.71
N MET A 345 -0.17 10.57 -15.58
CA MET A 345 0.11 9.24 -15.04
C MET A 345 0.99 8.40 -15.96
N ARG A 346 0.78 8.45 -17.29
CA ARG A 346 1.65 7.77 -18.26
C ARG A 346 3.06 8.32 -18.20
N GLU A 347 3.21 9.65 -18.29
CA GLU A 347 4.51 10.33 -18.25
C GLU A 347 5.24 10.04 -16.93
N PHE A 348 4.51 9.98 -15.80
CA PHE A 348 5.05 9.58 -14.49
C PHE A 348 5.49 8.11 -14.48
N GLY A 349 4.68 7.19 -15.03
CA GLY A 349 5.06 5.79 -15.18
C GLY A 349 6.35 5.62 -16.00
N ALA A 350 6.47 6.36 -17.11
CA ALA A 350 7.68 6.37 -17.93
C ALA A 350 8.89 6.96 -17.17
N TYR A 351 8.69 8.01 -16.37
CA TYR A 351 9.72 8.59 -15.50
C TYR A 351 10.21 7.58 -14.47
N LEU A 352 9.31 6.95 -13.72
CA LEU A 352 9.64 5.91 -12.74
C LEU A 352 10.39 4.74 -13.38
N GLY A 353 9.97 4.32 -14.57
CA GLY A 353 10.62 3.22 -15.29
C GLY A 353 12.05 3.54 -15.69
N ARG A 354 12.34 4.78 -16.09
CA ARG A 354 13.73 5.22 -16.35
C ARG A 354 14.56 5.28 -15.08
N GLN A 355 14.01 5.82 -13.98
CA GLN A 355 14.70 5.90 -12.69
C GLN A 355 15.03 4.49 -12.15
N LYS A 356 14.12 3.55 -12.29
CA LYS A 356 14.30 2.16 -11.84
C LYS A 356 15.07 1.28 -12.85
N GLY A 357 15.36 1.79 -14.03
CA GLY A 357 16.10 1.07 -15.07
C GLY A 357 15.36 -0.19 -15.57
N VAL A 358 14.03 -0.15 -15.69
CA VAL A 358 13.19 -1.33 -15.99
C VAL A 358 13.52 -2.01 -17.32
N LEU A 359 14.15 -1.32 -18.27
CA LEU A 359 14.53 -1.90 -19.55
C LEU A 359 15.77 -2.80 -19.46
N THR A 360 16.61 -2.63 -18.45
CA THR A 360 17.86 -3.36 -18.28
C THR A 360 17.98 -4.08 -16.95
N ASN A 361 17.02 -3.88 -16.06
CA ASN A 361 17.01 -4.48 -14.73
C ASN A 361 15.60 -4.98 -14.38
N PRO A 362 15.21 -6.19 -14.76
CA PRO A 362 13.90 -6.75 -14.45
C PRO A 362 13.70 -6.93 -12.94
N ALA A 363 14.77 -7.09 -12.16
CA ALA A 363 14.70 -7.14 -10.71
C ALA A 363 14.13 -5.83 -10.10
N ALA A 364 14.15 -4.73 -10.83
CA ALA A 364 13.48 -3.50 -10.43
C ALA A 364 11.95 -3.60 -10.43
N LEU A 365 11.40 -4.61 -11.10
CA LEU A 365 9.96 -4.92 -11.14
C LEU A 365 9.56 -5.93 -10.07
N TYR A 366 10.53 -6.68 -9.53
CA TYR A 366 10.38 -7.56 -8.38
C TYR A 366 10.98 -6.85 -7.17
N ASP A 367 10.21 -6.00 -6.57
CA ASP A 367 10.64 -5.19 -5.44
C ASP A 367 11.37 -6.04 -4.38
N LYS A 368 12.59 -5.61 -4.01
CA LYS A 368 13.40 -6.28 -2.98
C LYS A 368 12.84 -6.08 -1.57
N SER A 369 11.86 -5.20 -1.39
CA SER A 369 11.23 -4.90 -0.10
C SER A 369 10.34 -6.03 0.45
N GLY A 370 10.39 -7.23 -0.14
CA GLY A 370 9.66 -8.41 0.33
C GLY A 370 8.27 -8.58 -0.28
N ASN A 371 7.93 -7.84 -1.31
CA ASN A 371 6.65 -7.97 -1.98
C ASN A 371 6.58 -9.20 -2.88
N PHE A 372 5.38 -9.75 -3.01
CA PHE A 372 5.07 -10.81 -3.95
C PHE A 372 5.29 -10.35 -5.40
N PRO A 373 5.86 -11.23 -6.26
CA PRO A 373 5.91 -10.95 -7.68
C PRO A 373 4.49 -10.93 -8.27
N THR A 374 4.12 -9.83 -8.86
CA THR A 374 2.82 -9.67 -9.53
C THR A 374 2.95 -10.04 -11.01
N LEU A 375 3.08 -11.35 -11.30
CA LEU A 375 3.34 -11.86 -12.66
C LEU A 375 2.32 -11.35 -13.68
N GLY A 376 1.03 -11.31 -13.33
CA GLY A 376 -0.01 -10.79 -14.23
C GLY A 376 0.21 -9.32 -14.60
N ARG A 377 0.60 -8.45 -13.63
CA ARG A 377 0.90 -7.04 -13.91
C ARG A 377 2.04 -6.91 -14.92
N GLU A 378 3.08 -7.68 -14.70
CA GLU A 378 4.26 -7.71 -15.53
C GLU A 378 3.93 -8.09 -16.98
N LEU A 379 3.21 -9.20 -17.17
CA LEU A 379 2.81 -9.69 -18.48
C LEU A 379 1.98 -8.65 -19.24
N PHE A 380 0.99 -8.04 -18.56
CA PHE A 380 0.18 -6.99 -19.20
C PHE A 380 0.95 -5.69 -19.47
N PHE A 381 1.91 -5.32 -18.62
CA PHE A 381 2.77 -4.18 -18.87
C PHE A 381 3.60 -4.38 -20.14
N LEU A 382 4.18 -5.57 -20.29
CA LEU A 382 5.00 -5.90 -21.44
C LEU A 382 4.21 -5.89 -22.77
N CYS A 383 2.90 -6.13 -22.74
CA CYS A 383 2.05 -5.93 -23.93
C CYS A 383 2.01 -4.47 -24.42
N HIS A 384 2.39 -3.51 -23.57
CA HIS A 384 2.44 -2.08 -23.89
C HIS A 384 3.87 -1.52 -23.93
N ILE A 385 4.89 -2.39 -24.00
CA ILE A 385 6.28 -1.98 -23.82
C ILE A 385 6.75 -0.97 -24.88
N ASN A 386 6.30 -1.10 -26.13
CA ASN A 386 6.69 -0.19 -27.19
C ASN A 386 6.06 1.20 -27.01
N ASP A 387 4.81 1.26 -26.55
CA ASP A 387 4.15 2.53 -26.21
C ASP A 387 4.84 3.18 -25.00
N PHE A 388 5.22 2.37 -24.00
CA PHE A 388 5.96 2.83 -22.81
C PHE A 388 7.33 3.41 -23.17
N ILE A 389 8.07 2.75 -24.06
CA ILE A 389 9.39 3.24 -24.52
C ILE A 389 9.27 4.57 -25.28
N ALA A 390 8.20 4.72 -26.07
CA ALA A 390 7.92 5.92 -26.84
C ALA A 390 7.35 7.07 -25.98
N GLU A 391 6.86 6.79 -24.76
CA GLU A 391 6.28 7.81 -23.87
C GLU A 391 7.35 8.80 -23.37
N ASN A 392 6.94 10.08 -23.29
CA ASN A 392 7.80 11.13 -22.77
C ASN A 392 7.84 11.12 -21.22
N PRO A 393 8.96 10.79 -20.58
CA PRO A 393 9.00 10.73 -19.12
C PRO A 393 8.99 12.13 -18.51
N GLN A 394 8.07 12.37 -17.60
CA GLN A 394 7.98 13.63 -16.87
C GLN A 394 7.77 13.37 -15.37
N GLU A 395 8.53 14.09 -14.56
CA GLU A 395 8.33 14.12 -13.12
C GLU A 395 7.11 14.98 -12.79
N PRO A 396 6.10 14.45 -12.04
CA PRO A 396 4.85 15.16 -11.79
C PRO A 396 4.99 16.16 -10.63
N LEU A 397 5.74 17.25 -10.85
CA LEU A 397 5.99 18.28 -9.84
C LEU A 397 4.79 19.21 -9.66
N LEU A 398 3.72 18.73 -9.06
CA LEU A 398 2.50 19.50 -8.82
C LEU A 398 2.77 20.65 -7.85
N LYS A 399 2.18 21.83 -8.14
CA LYS A 399 2.39 23.04 -7.34
C LYS A 399 1.60 23.01 -6.05
N ASP A 400 0.35 22.61 -6.09
CA ASP A 400 -0.56 22.53 -4.96
C ASP A 400 -1.52 21.35 -5.15
N VAL A 401 -1.72 20.56 -4.08
CA VAL A 401 -2.73 19.50 -4.02
C VAL A 401 -3.54 19.67 -2.75
N TRP A 402 -4.82 19.45 -2.85
CA TRP A 402 -5.73 19.37 -1.72
C TRP A 402 -6.62 18.13 -1.84
N LEU A 403 -6.59 17.29 -0.83
CA LEU A 403 -7.42 16.11 -0.66
C LEU A 403 -8.36 16.38 0.52
N PRO A 404 -9.58 16.86 0.25
CA PRO A 404 -10.48 17.35 1.31
C PRO A 404 -10.97 16.27 2.26
N ASP A 405 -11.16 15.02 1.78
CA ASP A 405 -11.66 13.93 2.62
C ASP A 405 -10.57 13.42 3.56
N LEU A 406 -9.33 13.29 3.05
CA LEU A 406 -8.16 12.94 3.87
C LEU A 406 -7.59 14.15 4.64
N GLN A 407 -8.03 15.36 4.33
CA GLN A 407 -7.47 16.62 4.85
C GLN A 407 -5.95 16.72 4.65
N ILE A 408 -5.46 16.28 3.50
CA ILE A 408 -4.04 16.37 3.14
C ILE A 408 -3.83 17.52 2.16
N MET A 409 -3.02 18.50 2.55
CA MET A 409 -2.51 19.55 1.68
C MET A 409 -1.06 19.27 1.32
N THR A 410 -0.71 19.37 0.04
CA THR A 410 0.69 19.50 -0.37
C THR A 410 0.91 20.82 -1.11
N ALA A 411 2.11 21.39 -0.97
CA ALA A 411 2.47 22.61 -1.68
C ALA A 411 3.96 22.62 -2.03
N ARG A 412 4.27 23.07 -3.26
CA ARG A 412 5.62 23.25 -3.78
C ARG A 412 5.90 24.71 -4.10
N ARG A 413 7.02 25.23 -3.63
CA ARG A 413 7.49 26.59 -3.90
C ARG A 413 9.00 26.57 -4.18
N GLY A 414 9.37 26.45 -5.46
CA GLY A 414 10.74 26.19 -5.85
C GLY A 414 11.22 24.81 -5.35
N ASN A 415 12.32 24.77 -4.63
CA ASN A 415 12.87 23.53 -4.05
C ASN A 415 12.18 23.10 -2.75
N LEU A 416 11.35 23.99 -2.17
CA LEU A 416 10.59 23.65 -0.96
C LEU A 416 9.34 22.85 -1.32
N TYR A 417 9.15 21.74 -0.65
CA TYR A 417 7.89 20.98 -0.61
C TYR A 417 7.43 20.81 0.83
N VAL A 418 6.15 20.96 1.04
CA VAL A 418 5.48 20.68 2.32
C VAL A 418 4.25 19.82 2.06
N ALA A 419 4.04 18.82 2.93
CA ALA A 419 2.75 18.17 3.07
C ALA A 419 2.28 18.30 4.51
N MET A 420 0.98 18.53 4.72
CA MET A 420 0.35 18.61 6.03
C MET A 420 -0.90 17.74 6.05
N LYS A 421 -1.07 16.96 7.11
CA LYS A 421 -2.19 16.05 7.32
C LYS A 421 -3.12 16.58 8.41
N GLY A 422 -4.43 16.53 8.16
CA GLY A 422 -5.52 16.65 9.15
C GLY A 422 -6.11 15.29 9.46
N GLY A 423 -7.42 15.12 9.25
CA GLY A 423 -8.12 13.85 9.43
C GLY A 423 -8.38 13.48 10.89
N THR A 424 -8.34 12.19 11.17
CA THR A 424 -8.64 11.62 12.50
C THR A 424 -7.60 10.57 12.91
N ASN A 425 -7.41 10.41 14.24
CA ASN A 425 -6.58 9.34 14.79
C ASN A 425 -7.30 7.97 14.83
N GLY A 426 -8.32 7.78 14.01
CA GLY A 426 -9.08 6.53 13.88
C GLY A 426 -9.18 5.99 12.46
N GLU A 427 -8.34 6.46 11.54
CA GLU A 427 -8.21 5.93 10.17
C GLU A 427 -7.55 4.55 10.16
N SER A 428 -7.67 3.83 9.05
CA SER A 428 -6.95 2.56 8.89
C SER A 428 -5.45 2.81 8.83
N HIS A 429 -4.66 1.95 9.47
CA HIS A 429 -3.19 2.07 9.52
C HIS A 429 -2.66 3.43 10.03
N ASN A 430 -3.45 4.16 10.82
CA ASN A 430 -3.10 5.51 11.28
C ASN A 430 -2.03 5.52 12.37
N HIS A 431 -1.38 6.69 12.48
CA HIS A 431 -0.61 7.13 13.64
C HIS A 431 -1.37 8.26 14.36
N ASN A 432 -0.98 8.61 15.58
CA ASN A 432 -1.49 9.79 16.26
C ASN A 432 -0.76 11.03 15.73
N ASP A 433 -1.05 11.39 14.47
CA ASP A 433 -0.29 12.35 13.67
C ASP A 433 -1.13 13.51 13.10
N VAL A 434 -2.34 13.71 13.61
CA VAL A 434 -3.28 14.74 13.17
C VAL A 434 -2.68 16.15 13.35
N GLY A 435 -2.49 16.87 12.25
CA GLY A 435 -1.85 18.20 12.21
C GLY A 435 -0.35 18.16 11.98
N SER A 436 0.26 16.96 11.79
CA SER A 436 1.65 16.82 11.40
C SER A 436 1.91 17.34 9.99
N PHE A 437 3.14 17.75 9.74
CA PHE A 437 3.61 18.16 8.41
C PHE A 437 5.04 17.69 8.17
N ILE A 438 5.39 17.46 6.91
CA ILE A 438 6.75 17.14 6.47
C ILE A 438 7.27 18.25 5.56
N VAL A 439 8.61 18.44 5.56
CA VAL A 439 9.28 19.46 4.76
C VAL A 439 10.48 18.86 4.05
N TYR A 440 10.56 19.10 2.74
CA TYR A 440 11.71 18.74 1.89
C TYR A 440 12.28 19.97 1.19
N ALA A 441 13.63 20.08 1.11
CA ALA A 441 14.28 21.25 0.52
C ALA A 441 15.69 20.92 -0.05
N PRO A 442 15.87 20.28 -1.19
CA PRO A 442 15.04 19.31 -1.91
C PRO A 442 15.08 17.90 -1.28
N THR A 443 15.96 17.68 -0.30
CA THR A 443 16.08 16.45 0.50
C THR A 443 15.22 16.56 1.75
N PRO A 444 14.96 15.43 2.47
CA PRO A 444 14.22 15.46 3.74
C PRO A 444 14.83 16.42 4.75
N LEU A 445 14.05 17.38 5.24
CA LEU A 445 14.46 18.31 6.30
C LEU A 445 13.73 18.01 7.60
N PHE A 446 12.39 17.95 7.56
CA PHE A 446 11.55 17.46 8.66
C PHE A 446 10.68 16.35 8.12
N ILE A 447 10.76 15.18 8.76
CA ILE A 447 10.22 13.93 8.26
C ILE A 447 9.02 13.47 9.08
N ASP A 448 8.28 12.52 8.53
CA ASP A 448 7.47 11.56 9.29
C ASP A 448 8.28 10.28 9.45
N PRO A 449 8.38 9.67 10.66
CA PRO A 449 9.21 8.48 10.84
C PRO A 449 8.69 7.26 10.07
N ALA A 450 7.42 7.26 9.67
CA ALA A 450 6.72 6.10 9.14
C ALA A 450 6.58 4.96 10.18
N VAL A 451 6.32 3.70 9.76
CA VAL A 451 5.89 2.67 10.73
C VAL A 451 7.02 1.84 11.33
N GLY A 452 8.08 1.55 10.56
CA GLY A 452 9.08 0.55 10.91
C GLY A 452 8.62 -0.90 10.68
N GLU A 453 9.31 -1.87 11.31
CA GLU A 453 8.96 -3.29 11.16
C GLU A 453 7.65 -3.63 11.86
N TYR A 454 6.80 -4.39 11.18
CA TYR A 454 5.56 -4.90 11.76
C TYR A 454 5.83 -5.98 12.81
N THR A 455 5.22 -5.81 13.96
CA THR A 455 5.27 -6.74 15.08
C THR A 455 3.86 -7.18 15.49
N ALA A 456 3.76 -8.12 16.44
CA ALA A 456 2.47 -8.50 17.02
C ALA A 456 1.73 -7.30 17.67
N LYS A 457 2.45 -6.29 18.16
CA LYS A 457 1.86 -5.07 18.72
C LYS A 457 1.19 -4.20 17.68
N THR A 458 1.74 -4.15 16.46
CA THR A 458 1.27 -3.26 15.38
C THR A 458 -0.22 -3.40 15.08
N PHE A 459 -0.75 -4.63 15.18
CA PHE A 459 -2.16 -4.96 14.94
C PHE A 459 -2.89 -5.41 16.21
N SER A 460 -2.52 -4.87 17.36
CA SER A 460 -3.15 -5.17 18.65
C SER A 460 -3.64 -3.90 19.33
N LYS A 461 -4.34 -4.06 20.46
CA LYS A 461 -4.71 -2.93 21.34
C LYS A 461 -3.49 -2.13 21.87
N ASP A 462 -2.30 -2.72 21.80
CA ASP A 462 -1.05 -2.14 22.27
C ASP A 462 -0.28 -1.43 21.11
N ARG A 463 -0.95 -1.16 19.97
CA ARG A 463 -0.40 -0.47 18.79
C ARG A 463 0.29 0.84 19.18
N TYR A 464 -0.36 1.64 19.98
CA TYR A 464 0.13 2.97 20.37
C TYR A 464 1.19 2.96 21.49
N ASP A 465 1.65 1.76 21.92
CA ASP A 465 2.91 1.60 22.65
C ASP A 465 4.13 1.64 21.71
N VAL A 466 3.92 1.42 20.40
CA VAL A 466 4.98 1.56 19.40
C VAL A 466 5.28 3.03 19.22
N TRP A 467 6.55 3.42 19.38
CA TRP A 467 6.94 4.83 19.43
C TRP A 467 6.60 5.61 18.15
N THR A 468 6.69 4.98 16.96
CA THR A 468 6.35 5.60 15.69
C THR A 468 4.86 5.94 15.56
N MET A 469 4.00 5.34 16.38
CA MET A 469 2.56 5.62 16.40
C MET A 469 2.18 6.81 17.30
N GLN A 470 3.12 7.28 18.14
CA GLN A 470 2.87 8.29 19.17
C GLN A 470 3.09 9.70 18.63
N SER A 471 2.20 10.64 18.95
CA SER A 471 2.28 12.03 18.46
C SER A 471 3.55 12.76 18.89
N GLY A 472 4.18 12.35 20.00
CA GLY A 472 5.46 12.87 20.45
C GLY A 472 6.64 12.56 19.53
N TYR A 473 6.45 11.75 18.48
CA TYR A 473 7.43 11.41 17.45
C TYR A 473 6.97 11.83 16.05
N HIS A 474 6.07 12.81 15.98
CA HIS A 474 5.66 13.49 14.76
C HIS A 474 5.88 14.99 14.89
N ASN A 475 5.73 15.75 13.78
CA ASN A 475 5.93 17.20 13.79
C ASN A 475 4.71 17.92 14.41
N LEU A 476 4.53 17.74 15.72
CA LEU A 476 3.33 18.09 16.48
C LEU A 476 3.62 18.80 17.79
N PRO A 477 2.66 19.55 18.36
CA PRO A 477 2.74 20.04 19.73
C PRO A 477 2.43 18.91 20.73
N GLN A 478 3.22 18.81 21.80
CA GLN A 478 2.85 18.14 23.05
C GLN A 478 2.25 19.20 23.98
N ILE A 479 0.92 19.30 23.98
CA ILE A 479 0.20 20.39 24.67
C ILE A 479 0.14 20.07 26.17
N ASN A 480 0.65 20.99 27.00
CA ASN A 480 0.80 20.74 28.44
C ASN A 480 1.57 19.43 28.74
N GLY A 481 2.49 19.01 27.86
CA GLY A 481 3.23 17.75 27.99
C GLY A 481 2.43 16.50 27.60
N ILE A 482 1.23 16.65 27.08
CA ILE A 482 0.32 15.54 26.73
C ILE A 482 0.30 15.34 25.22
N ASP A 483 0.36 14.07 24.81
CA ASP A 483 0.25 13.60 23.43
C ASP A 483 -1.21 13.48 22.97
N GLN A 484 -1.40 13.39 21.65
CA GLN A 484 -2.69 13.04 21.06
C GLN A 484 -3.12 11.63 21.48
N LYS A 485 -4.39 11.33 21.32
CA LYS A 485 -4.95 10.03 21.62
C LYS A 485 -5.53 9.38 20.38
N ASP A 486 -5.47 8.06 20.32
CA ASP A 486 -6.06 7.22 19.30
C ASP A 486 -7.60 7.21 19.36
N GLY A 487 -8.21 6.98 18.22
CA GLY A 487 -9.66 6.82 18.06
C GLY A 487 -10.32 7.85 17.16
N LYS A 488 -11.46 7.50 16.59
CA LYS A 488 -12.22 8.30 15.62
C LYS A 488 -12.69 9.67 16.16
N ASP A 489 -12.88 9.76 17.47
CA ASP A 489 -13.29 11.00 18.14
C ASP A 489 -12.15 12.01 18.25
N TYR A 490 -10.90 11.58 18.05
CA TYR A 490 -9.71 12.41 18.10
C TYR A 490 -9.32 12.87 16.70
N ALA A 491 -9.75 14.08 16.32
CA ALA A 491 -9.70 14.58 14.96
C ALA A 491 -9.36 16.06 14.88
N ALA A 492 -8.80 16.48 13.75
CA ALA A 492 -8.69 17.88 13.39
C ALA A 492 -10.01 18.39 12.77
N LYS A 493 -10.14 19.72 12.80
CA LYS A 493 -11.16 20.42 12.02
C LYS A 493 -10.49 21.40 11.07
N VAL A 494 -10.79 21.31 9.78
CA VAL A 494 -10.34 22.28 8.79
C VAL A 494 -11.02 23.63 9.07
N VAL A 495 -10.22 24.62 9.44
CA VAL A 495 -10.69 25.99 9.65
C VAL A 495 -10.65 26.75 8.32
N ARG A 496 -9.56 26.56 7.56
CA ARG A 496 -9.36 27.24 6.28
C ARG A 496 -8.37 26.47 5.41
N HIS A 497 -8.68 26.35 4.15
CA HIS A 497 -7.75 25.93 3.10
C HIS A 497 -7.72 26.96 1.97
N LYS A 498 -6.55 27.22 1.43
CA LYS A 498 -6.30 27.88 0.14
C LYS A 498 -4.96 27.39 -0.42
N GLU A 499 -4.66 27.69 -1.68
CA GLU A 499 -3.40 27.29 -2.30
C GLU A 499 -2.17 27.57 -1.43
N GLY A 500 -1.44 26.50 -1.07
CA GLY A 500 -0.25 26.56 -0.24
C GLY A 500 -0.47 26.97 1.21
N GLN A 501 -1.72 27.01 1.70
CA GLN A 501 -2.01 27.29 3.11
C GLN A 501 -3.13 26.40 3.64
N LEU A 502 -2.89 25.81 4.81
CA LEU A 502 -3.88 25.05 5.57
C LEU A 502 -3.89 25.52 7.03
N THR A 503 -5.09 25.77 7.57
CA THR A 503 -5.33 26.03 8.99
C THR A 503 -6.19 24.92 9.56
N LEU A 504 -5.68 24.24 10.57
CA LEU A 504 -6.39 23.19 11.30
C LEU A 504 -6.60 23.60 12.76
N GLU A 505 -7.78 23.29 13.29
CA GLU A 505 -8.05 23.27 14.74
C GLU A 505 -7.73 21.88 15.26
N LEU A 506 -6.75 21.76 16.17
CA LEU A 506 -6.17 20.52 16.64
C LEU A 506 -6.62 20.10 18.05
N ALA A 507 -7.31 20.97 18.80
CA ALA A 507 -7.70 20.65 20.19
C ALA A 507 -8.52 19.37 20.30
N GLY A 508 -9.30 19.04 19.24
CA GLY A 508 -10.08 17.80 19.16
C GLY A 508 -9.26 16.51 19.09
N ALA A 509 -7.98 16.58 18.72
CA ALA A 509 -7.08 15.42 18.66
C ALA A 509 -6.45 15.06 20.02
N TYR A 510 -6.64 15.91 21.05
CA TYR A 510 -6.03 15.75 22.36
C TYR A 510 -7.06 15.31 23.41
N PRO A 511 -6.64 14.46 24.39
CA PRO A 511 -7.49 14.10 25.50
C PRO A 511 -7.74 15.32 26.43
N LYS A 512 -8.75 15.19 27.28
CA LYS A 512 -9.14 16.28 28.22
C LYS A 512 -8.01 16.74 29.12
N ASP A 513 -7.09 15.83 29.45
CA ASP A 513 -5.95 16.08 30.34
C ASP A 513 -4.95 17.08 29.74
N ALA A 514 -4.95 17.26 28.41
CA ALA A 514 -4.16 18.31 27.77
C ALA A 514 -4.66 19.73 28.13
N ALA A 515 -5.85 19.85 28.73
CA ALA A 515 -6.49 21.10 29.14
C ALA A 515 -6.49 22.18 28.04
N VAL A 516 -6.55 21.77 26.79
CA VAL A 516 -6.62 22.67 25.63
C VAL A 516 -8.07 23.01 25.32
N LYS A 517 -8.33 24.28 25.00
CA LYS A 517 -9.63 24.77 24.54
C LYS A 517 -9.64 24.95 23.03
N SER A 518 -8.57 25.51 22.46
CA SER A 518 -8.37 25.71 21.04
C SER A 518 -6.86 25.65 20.75
N TRP A 519 -6.49 25.04 19.62
CA TRP A 519 -5.14 25.06 19.08
C TRP A 519 -5.22 25.12 17.56
N GLN A 520 -5.04 26.32 17.00
CA GLN A 520 -5.08 26.52 15.56
C GLN A 520 -3.66 26.58 15.00
N ARG A 521 -3.31 25.57 14.20
CA ARG A 521 -2.07 25.55 13.42
C ARG A 521 -2.33 26.03 12.01
N THR A 522 -1.62 27.07 11.58
CA THR A 522 -1.60 27.55 10.20
C THR A 522 -0.23 27.29 9.58
N VAL A 523 -0.18 26.50 8.52
CA VAL A 523 1.01 26.25 7.71
C VAL A 523 0.86 26.96 6.37
N THR A 524 1.86 27.75 5.96
CA THR A 524 1.85 28.52 4.71
C THR A 524 3.16 28.32 3.96
N ALA A 525 3.11 27.73 2.77
CA ALA A 525 4.23 27.60 1.86
C ALA A 525 4.48 28.91 1.11
N MET A 526 5.67 29.48 1.24
CA MET A 526 6.10 30.73 0.62
C MET A 526 7.32 30.49 -0.27
N LYS A 527 7.61 31.42 -1.19
CA LYS A 527 8.86 31.34 -1.99
C LYS A 527 10.13 31.36 -1.14
N SER A 528 10.08 31.98 0.04
CA SER A 528 11.22 32.13 0.97
C SER A 528 11.29 31.04 2.03
N GLY A 529 10.43 30.02 1.99
CA GLY A 529 10.37 28.97 3.00
C GLY A 529 8.94 28.66 3.46
N LEU A 530 8.80 28.05 4.62
CA LEU A 530 7.53 27.73 5.26
C LEU A 530 7.30 28.68 6.45
N SER A 531 6.08 29.22 6.59
CA SER A 531 5.66 29.93 7.80
C SER A 531 4.66 29.09 8.55
N VAL A 532 4.88 28.94 9.85
CA VAL A 532 3.94 28.26 10.75
C VAL A 532 3.51 29.22 11.85
N THR A 533 2.21 29.24 12.11
CA THR A 533 1.61 30.00 13.22
C THR A 533 0.81 29.03 14.08
N GLU A 534 1.05 29.06 15.38
CA GLU A 534 0.31 28.32 16.41
C GLU A 534 -0.45 29.34 17.25
N ASP A 535 -1.78 29.43 17.11
CA ASP A 535 -2.66 30.25 17.93
C ASP A 535 -3.37 29.34 18.92
N TYR A 536 -3.22 29.56 20.23
CA TYR A 536 -3.82 28.68 21.20
C TYR A 536 -4.48 29.35 22.41
N GLU A 537 -5.47 28.64 22.94
CA GLU A 537 -6.12 28.91 24.23
C GLU A 537 -6.18 27.61 25.05
N LEU A 538 -5.50 27.61 26.20
CA LEU A 538 -5.57 26.53 27.18
C LEU A 538 -6.67 26.82 28.20
N ARG A 539 -7.27 25.78 28.75
CA ARG A 539 -8.17 25.88 29.91
C ARG A 539 -7.38 26.14 31.19
N ASP A 540 -6.19 25.54 31.25
CA ASP A 540 -5.25 25.71 32.37
C ASP A 540 -3.83 25.48 31.84
N PHE A 541 -2.84 26.09 32.50
CA PHE A 541 -1.42 25.81 32.28
C PHE A 541 -1.00 24.72 33.27
N ILE A 542 -0.67 23.54 32.74
CA ILE A 542 -0.26 22.36 33.54
C ILE A 542 1.26 22.16 33.46
N ALA A 543 1.79 22.22 32.22
CA ALA A 543 3.21 22.03 31.93
C ALA A 543 3.61 22.81 30.66
N PRO A 544 4.91 23.08 30.45
CA PRO A 544 5.36 23.71 29.21
C PRO A 544 5.00 22.86 27.98
N THR A 545 4.35 23.49 27.01
CA THR A 545 4.09 22.87 25.71
C THR A 545 5.38 22.79 24.91
N ARG A 546 5.56 21.69 24.17
CA ARG A 546 6.71 21.43 23.31
C ARG A 546 6.24 21.28 21.87
N LEU A 547 6.90 21.96 20.93
CA LEU A 547 6.73 21.75 19.50
C LEU A 547 7.83 20.80 19.06
N VAL A 548 7.45 19.61 18.63
CA VAL A 548 8.37 18.53 18.23
C VAL A 548 8.57 18.54 16.73
N PHE A 549 9.79 18.27 16.26
CA PHE A 549 10.15 18.10 14.85
C PHE A 549 11.07 16.89 14.72
N MET A 550 10.75 16.02 13.78
CA MET A 550 11.54 14.83 13.47
C MET A 550 12.54 15.15 12.37
N ALA A 551 13.82 14.85 12.58
CA ALA A 551 14.89 15.17 11.63
C ALA A 551 15.96 14.08 11.61
N LEU A 552 16.79 14.06 10.54
CA LEU A 552 17.89 13.10 10.38
C LEU A 552 19.22 13.62 10.92
N THR A 553 19.27 14.90 11.28
CA THR A 553 20.43 15.57 11.85
C THR A 553 19.99 16.66 12.83
N PRO A 554 20.75 16.90 13.92
CA PRO A 554 20.45 18.02 14.81
C PRO A 554 20.67 19.39 14.15
N ASP A 555 21.44 19.46 13.06
CA ASP A 555 21.65 20.68 12.27
C ASP A 555 20.36 21.20 11.61
N ALA A 556 19.34 20.37 11.48
CA ALA A 556 18.02 20.79 11.01
C ALA A 556 17.43 21.93 11.86
N LEU A 557 17.83 22.06 13.13
CA LEU A 557 17.45 23.19 14.00
C LEU A 557 17.84 24.56 13.39
N GLN A 558 18.95 24.65 12.65
CA GLN A 558 19.41 25.90 12.04
C GLN A 558 18.45 26.44 10.97
N HIS A 559 17.61 25.57 10.44
CA HIS A 559 16.56 25.92 9.48
C HIS A 559 15.29 26.48 10.13
N ILE A 560 15.13 26.34 11.46
CA ILE A 560 13.96 26.89 12.18
C ILE A 560 14.32 28.26 12.75
N HIS A 561 13.70 29.30 12.22
CA HIS A 561 13.86 30.66 12.72
C HIS A 561 12.66 31.00 13.62
N TYR A 562 12.92 31.19 14.89
CA TYR A 562 11.92 31.45 15.94
C TYR A 562 12.38 32.57 16.86
N ASP A 563 11.43 33.11 17.65
CA ASP A 563 11.71 34.09 18.67
C ASP A 563 12.27 33.40 19.94
N ALA A 564 13.56 33.66 20.24
CA ALA A 564 14.25 33.10 21.40
C ALA A 564 13.70 33.59 22.75
N ASP A 565 12.95 34.70 22.79
CA ASP A 565 12.27 35.13 24.02
C ASP A 565 11.05 34.28 24.30
N GLN A 566 10.39 33.72 23.27
CA GLN A 566 9.21 32.87 23.40
C GLN A 566 9.53 31.37 23.50
N LEU A 567 10.60 30.93 22.87
CA LEU A 567 10.94 29.50 22.74
C LEU A 567 12.38 29.20 23.17
N SER A 568 12.60 28.02 23.68
CA SER A 568 13.94 27.46 23.89
C SER A 568 14.06 26.15 23.12
N ALA A 569 15.22 25.93 22.46
CA ALA A 569 15.46 24.76 21.64
C ALA A 569 16.35 23.74 22.35
N THR A 570 16.01 22.47 22.18
CA THR A 570 16.83 21.31 22.54
C THR A 570 16.68 20.24 21.44
N PHE A 571 17.51 19.20 21.49
CA PHE A 571 17.33 18.03 20.64
C PHE A 571 17.64 16.76 21.42
N GLU A 572 17.05 15.64 21.00
CA GLU A 572 17.26 14.29 21.51
C GLU A 572 17.71 13.37 20.38
N ASP A 573 18.81 12.63 20.58
CA ASP A 573 19.19 11.52 19.69
C ASP A 573 18.32 10.31 20.04
N ILE A 574 17.52 9.84 19.08
CA ILE A 574 16.66 8.67 19.22
C ILE A 574 17.07 7.52 18.29
N SER A 575 18.30 7.55 17.82
CA SER A 575 18.83 6.57 16.86
C SER A 575 18.81 5.12 17.40
N ASP A 576 18.84 4.95 18.71
CA ASP A 576 18.73 3.65 19.39
C ASP A 576 17.36 2.99 19.24
N LYS A 577 16.33 3.74 18.82
CA LYS A 577 14.97 3.23 18.58
C LYS A 577 14.76 2.70 17.17
N LEU A 578 15.71 2.95 16.25
CA LEU A 578 15.56 2.58 14.85
C LEU A 578 15.73 1.07 14.64
N ASP A 579 14.67 0.42 14.14
CA ASP A 579 14.73 -0.94 13.62
C ASP A 579 15.43 -1.00 12.24
N PRO A 580 15.76 -2.17 11.70
CA PRO A 580 16.44 -2.31 10.42
C PRO A 580 15.69 -1.66 9.25
N LEU A 581 14.36 -1.67 9.22
CA LEU A 581 13.58 -1.04 8.16
C LEU A 581 13.70 0.48 8.20
N LEU A 582 13.57 1.08 9.38
CA LEU A 582 13.76 2.53 9.57
C LEU A 582 15.19 2.97 9.26
N GLN A 583 16.21 2.16 9.61
CA GLN A 583 17.60 2.42 9.23
C GLN A 583 17.80 2.34 7.72
N HIS A 584 17.15 1.41 7.05
CA HIS A 584 17.18 1.33 5.58
C HIS A 584 16.56 2.59 4.94
N MET A 585 15.42 3.03 5.46
CA MET A 585 14.65 4.16 4.94
C MET A 585 15.33 5.52 5.19
N TRP A 586 15.81 5.73 6.40
CA TRP A 586 16.25 7.05 6.88
C TRP A 586 17.74 7.14 7.19
N GLY A 587 18.47 6.02 7.17
CA GLY A 587 19.84 5.93 7.64
C GLY A 587 19.96 5.68 9.14
N PRO A 588 21.20 5.68 9.69
CA PRO A 588 21.47 5.21 11.04
C PRO A 588 21.14 6.24 12.14
N LYS A 589 20.67 7.43 11.79
CA LYS A 589 20.48 8.54 12.74
C LYS A 589 19.12 9.19 12.60
N MET A 590 18.49 9.46 13.75
CA MET A 590 17.24 10.20 13.85
C MET A 590 17.19 11.01 15.15
N TYR A 591 16.62 12.21 15.06
CA TYR A 591 16.57 13.18 16.14
C TYR A 591 15.19 13.78 16.31
N ARG A 592 14.81 14.05 17.55
CA ARG A 592 13.71 14.95 17.91
C ARG A 592 14.28 16.34 18.20
N ILE A 593 13.92 17.35 17.43
CA ILE A 593 14.17 18.75 17.72
C ILE A 593 12.95 19.27 18.49
N ILE A 594 13.17 19.92 19.63
CA ILE A 594 12.10 20.32 20.55
C ILE A 594 12.21 21.81 20.82
N LEU A 595 11.18 22.57 20.43
CA LEU A 595 11.01 23.96 20.83
C LEU A 595 10.03 24.02 22.01
N THR A 596 10.56 24.35 23.20
CA THR A 596 9.74 24.47 24.43
C THR A 596 9.22 25.90 24.57
N VAL A 597 7.90 26.04 24.78
CA VAL A 597 7.25 27.33 25.01
C VAL A 597 7.58 27.82 26.40
N LYS A 598 8.14 29.03 26.51
CA LYS A 598 8.54 29.67 27.77
C LYS A 598 7.37 30.31 28.50
N SER A 599 6.35 30.72 27.76
CA SER A 599 5.17 31.41 28.33
C SER A 599 4.31 30.44 29.14
N THR A 600 3.89 30.88 30.32
CA THR A 600 2.89 30.20 31.16
C THR A 600 1.46 30.75 30.95
N LYS A 601 1.30 31.68 29.98
CA LYS A 601 -0.02 32.24 29.65
C LYS A 601 -0.89 31.17 28.99
N THR A 602 -2.14 31.15 29.34
CA THR A 602 -3.12 30.24 28.74
C THR A 602 -3.55 30.64 27.33
N THR A 603 -3.28 31.88 26.89
CA THR A 603 -3.53 32.36 25.52
C THR A 603 -2.26 32.95 24.95
N ASN A 604 -1.84 32.48 23.77
CA ASN A 604 -0.64 32.97 23.10
C ASN A 604 -0.67 32.68 21.60
N GLN A 605 0.18 33.39 20.85
CA GLN A 605 0.50 33.12 19.46
C GLN A 605 2.00 32.92 19.30
N ILE A 606 2.38 31.83 18.69
CA ILE A 606 3.78 31.50 18.36
C ILE A 606 3.93 31.49 16.85
N LYS A 607 5.00 32.14 16.36
CA LYS A 607 5.35 32.13 14.92
C LYS A 607 6.79 31.67 14.75
N TYR A 608 6.97 30.81 13.76
CA TYR A 608 8.30 30.41 13.32
C TYR A 608 8.31 30.18 11.80
N THR A 609 9.50 30.23 11.21
CA THR A 609 9.68 29.94 9.78
C THR A 609 10.75 28.88 9.58
N ILE A 610 10.60 28.08 8.53
CA ILE A 610 11.55 27.04 8.11
C ILE A 610 12.12 27.48 6.75
N ARG A 611 13.46 27.60 6.66
CA ARG A 611 14.13 28.09 5.45
C ARG A 611 15.31 27.21 5.08
#